data_176ad57601d058c8c4a4fa5bd95f412c
#
_entry.id   176ad57601d058c8c4a4fa5bd95f412c
#
_cell.length_a   1.000
_cell.length_b   1.000
_cell.length_c   1.000
_cell.angle_alpha   90.00
_cell.angle_beta   90.00
_cell.angle_gamma   90.00
#
_symmetry.space_group_name_H-M   'P 1'
#
loop_
_entity.id
_entity.type
_entity.pdbx_description
1 polymer ?
#
loop_
_entity_poly.entity_id
_entity_poly.type
_entity_poly.pdbx_seq_one_letter_code
_entity_poly.pdbx_strand_id
1 'polypeptide(L)'
;SLLVKRLKELEASGSIVGNHEILVIPSLNNSSMNVGMRYWVSDNSDINREFPGNPQGEPTSRLAASIFAKVKGYRYGIQFPSFLPEKEIFIPHVRMQPTGKESASLANLFGLPYVITSKQRSFDVKTLNYNLADQRDRCIFSLFR
;
A
#
# COMPACT_ATOMS: atom_id res chain seq x y z
N SER A 1 14.35 1.90 8.36
CA SER A 1 14.11 0.90 7.30
C SER A 1 15.26 0.92 6.31
N LEU A 2 15.69 -0.24 5.82
CA LEU A 2 16.76 -0.38 4.82
C LEU A 2 16.43 0.41 3.54
N LEU A 3 15.17 0.40 3.12
CA LEU A 3 14.69 1.16 1.97
C LEU A 3 14.96 2.66 2.13
N VAL A 4 14.62 3.24 3.27
CA VAL A 4 14.86 4.68 3.52
C VAL A 4 16.34 5.03 3.47
N LYS A 5 17.19 4.17 4.04
CA LYS A 5 18.64 4.34 3.98
C LYS A 5 19.11 4.37 2.52
N ARG A 6 18.67 3.39 1.72
CA ARG A 6 19.06 3.29 0.31
C ARG A 6 18.56 4.47 -0.53
N LEU A 7 17.35 4.94 -0.29
CA LEU A 7 16.82 6.13 -0.98
C LEU A 7 17.64 7.37 -0.67
N LYS A 8 18.05 7.59 0.58
CA LYS A 8 18.93 8.71 0.95
C LYS A 8 20.31 8.62 0.32
N GLU A 9 20.89 7.43 0.20
CA GLU A 9 22.15 7.19 -0.51
C GLU A 9 22.02 7.54 -2.00
N LEU A 10 20.93 7.13 -2.65
CA LEU A 10 20.67 7.43 -4.05
C LEU A 10 20.42 8.93 -4.29
N GLU A 11 19.74 9.59 -3.37
CA GLU A 11 19.55 11.04 -3.40
C GLU A 11 20.91 11.77 -3.28
N ALA A 12 21.71 11.39 -2.30
CA ALA A 12 23.05 11.98 -2.07
C ALA A 12 24.01 11.76 -3.23
N SER A 13 23.87 10.64 -3.96
CA SER A 13 24.68 10.33 -5.16
C SER A 13 24.17 11.02 -6.44
N GLY A 14 23.06 11.78 -6.38
CA GLY A 14 22.43 12.37 -7.57
C GLY A 14 21.77 11.37 -8.51
N SER A 15 21.57 10.11 -8.06
CA SER A 15 20.94 9.06 -8.87
C SER A 15 19.42 9.22 -8.97
N ILE A 16 18.80 9.99 -8.09
CA ILE A 16 17.38 10.37 -8.18
C ILE A 16 17.32 11.66 -8.99
N VAL A 17 16.85 11.55 -10.22
CA VAL A 17 16.75 12.67 -11.15
C VAL A 17 15.38 13.34 -11.02
N GLY A 18 15.37 14.66 -10.92
CA GLY A 18 14.17 15.48 -10.87
C GLY A 18 13.72 15.84 -9.45
N ASN A 19 12.73 16.72 -9.37
CA ASN A 19 12.16 17.17 -8.09
C ASN A 19 10.99 16.25 -7.71
N HIS A 20 11.31 15.09 -7.15
CA HIS A 20 10.33 14.08 -6.74
C HIS A 20 10.25 13.98 -5.21
N GLU A 21 9.06 13.91 -4.70
CA GLU A 21 8.82 13.61 -3.30
C GLU A 21 8.51 12.12 -3.13
N ILE A 22 9.23 11.46 -2.21
CA ILE A 22 9.03 10.05 -1.87
C ILE A 22 8.61 9.95 -0.41
N LEU A 23 7.36 9.55 -0.17
CA LEU A 23 6.85 9.27 1.16
C LEU A 23 7.00 7.77 1.46
N VAL A 24 7.68 7.44 2.55
CA VAL A 24 7.80 6.06 3.04
C VAL A 24 7.11 5.93 4.38
N ILE A 25 6.14 5.03 4.48
CA ILE A 25 5.46 4.67 5.72
C ILE A 25 5.86 3.24 6.07
N PRO A 26 6.80 3.04 7.02
CA PRO A 26 7.37 1.71 7.31
C PRO A 26 6.36 0.71 7.86
N SER A 27 5.36 1.19 8.58
CA SER A 27 4.26 0.38 9.10
C SER A 27 3.01 1.24 9.28
N LEU A 28 1.86 0.72 8.85
CA LEU A 28 0.57 1.38 9.05
C LEU A 28 -0.05 1.04 10.41
N ASN A 29 0.37 -0.07 11.03
CA ASN A 29 -0.21 -0.58 12.26
C ASN A 29 0.89 -1.13 13.19
N ASN A 30 1.67 -0.24 13.78
CA ASN A 30 2.76 -0.61 14.69
C ASN A 30 2.27 -1.37 15.93
N SER A 31 1.12 -0.99 16.47
CA SER A 31 0.59 -1.62 17.69
C SER A 31 0.28 -3.09 17.48
N SER A 32 -0.39 -3.42 16.40
CA SER A 32 -0.74 -4.81 16.07
C SER A 32 0.47 -5.63 15.63
N MET A 33 1.42 -5.01 14.92
CA MET A 33 2.70 -5.66 14.57
C MET A 33 3.47 -6.13 15.81
N ASN A 34 3.52 -5.31 16.85
CA ASN A 34 4.26 -5.63 18.08
C ASN A 34 3.68 -6.85 18.82
N VAL A 35 2.41 -7.14 18.63
CA VAL A 35 1.71 -8.28 19.25
C VAL A 35 1.37 -9.39 18.24
N GLY A 36 1.85 -9.29 16.99
CA GLY A 36 1.62 -10.30 15.96
C GLY A 36 0.16 -10.40 15.50
N MET A 37 -0.64 -9.36 15.66
CA MET A 37 -2.07 -9.36 15.31
C MET A 37 -2.34 -8.60 14.01
N ARG A 38 -3.33 -9.05 13.27
CA ARG A 38 -3.82 -8.37 12.07
C ARG A 38 -4.67 -7.14 12.40
N TYR A 39 -5.50 -7.27 13.43
CA TYR A 39 -6.49 -6.28 13.81
C TYR A 39 -5.91 -5.23 14.76
N TRP A 40 -6.47 -4.03 14.71
CA TRP A 40 -6.11 -2.97 15.64
C TRP A 40 -6.56 -3.35 17.07
N VAL A 41 -5.66 -3.19 18.04
CA VAL A 41 -5.89 -3.70 19.41
C VAL A 41 -7.04 -2.97 20.12
N SER A 42 -7.29 -1.70 19.79
CA SER A 42 -8.29 -0.87 20.48
C SER A 42 -9.74 -1.15 20.10
N ASP A 43 -10.00 -1.51 18.85
CA ASP A 43 -11.35 -1.66 18.31
C ASP A 43 -11.52 -2.94 17.46
N ASN A 44 -10.50 -3.81 17.45
CA ASN A 44 -10.47 -5.07 16.73
C ASN A 44 -10.80 -4.95 15.22
N SER A 45 -10.45 -3.81 14.62
CA SER A 45 -10.72 -3.51 13.21
C SER A 45 -9.49 -3.73 12.33
N ASP A 46 -9.72 -4.22 11.10
CA ASP A 46 -8.69 -4.27 10.05
C ASP A 46 -8.60 -2.91 9.36
N ILE A 47 -7.48 -2.20 9.53
CA ILE A 47 -7.28 -0.88 8.91
C ILE A 47 -7.50 -0.90 7.40
N ASN A 48 -7.17 -2.02 6.72
CA ASN A 48 -7.38 -2.15 5.28
C ASN A 48 -8.84 -2.47 4.90
N ARG A 49 -9.78 -2.27 5.82
CA ARG A 49 -11.23 -2.30 5.62
C ARG A 49 -11.90 -0.99 6.05
N GLU A 50 -11.09 0.00 6.44
CA GLU A 50 -11.57 1.27 6.96
C GLU A 50 -11.33 2.47 6.02
N PHE A 51 -10.61 2.28 4.90
CA PHE A 51 -10.33 3.38 3.98
C PHE A 51 -11.59 3.82 3.19
N PRO A 52 -11.73 5.14 2.92
CA PRO A 52 -10.79 6.24 3.17
C PRO A 52 -10.72 6.71 4.62
N GLY A 53 -11.53 6.16 5.50
CA GLY A 53 -11.61 6.49 6.91
C GLY A 53 -12.60 7.62 7.23
N ASN A 54 -12.91 7.75 8.53
CA ASN A 54 -13.74 8.83 9.06
C ASN A 54 -13.01 9.50 10.23
N PRO A 55 -12.69 10.81 10.14
CA PRO A 55 -12.02 11.54 11.22
C PRO A 55 -12.81 11.58 12.55
N GLN A 56 -14.12 11.35 12.50
CA GLN A 56 -15.02 11.30 13.67
C GLN A 56 -15.39 9.87 14.09
N GLY A 57 -14.79 8.86 13.43
CA GLY A 57 -15.11 7.45 13.67
C GLY A 57 -14.28 6.81 14.79
N GLU A 58 -14.34 5.49 14.84
CA GLU A 58 -13.55 4.65 15.75
C GLU A 58 -12.03 4.84 15.52
N PRO A 59 -11.17 4.46 16.46
CA PRO A 59 -9.72 4.71 16.39
C PRO A 59 -9.07 4.26 15.07
N THR A 60 -9.41 3.05 14.59
CA THR A 60 -8.85 2.55 13.32
C THR A 60 -9.34 3.36 12.13
N SER A 61 -10.59 3.79 12.11
CA SER A 61 -11.15 4.61 11.03
C SER A 61 -10.53 6.02 10.99
N ARG A 62 -10.27 6.62 12.17
CA ARG A 62 -9.54 7.90 12.28
C ARG A 62 -8.10 7.78 11.78
N LEU A 63 -7.42 6.67 12.12
CA LEU A 63 -6.08 6.41 11.63
C LEU A 63 -6.09 6.25 10.10
N ALA A 64 -7.03 5.48 9.54
CA ALA A 64 -7.20 5.33 8.10
C ALA A 64 -7.39 6.69 7.42
N ALA A 65 -8.23 7.57 7.95
CA ALA A 65 -8.43 8.92 7.43
C ALA A 65 -7.16 9.75 7.43
N SER A 66 -6.38 9.69 8.51
CA SER A 66 -5.11 10.41 8.63
C SER A 66 -4.07 9.92 7.62
N ILE A 67 -3.96 8.61 7.42
CA ILE A 67 -3.06 8.01 6.44
C ILE A 67 -3.50 8.42 5.03
N PHE A 68 -4.79 8.26 4.73
CA PHE A 68 -5.34 8.59 3.42
C PHE A 68 -5.12 10.05 3.05
N ALA A 69 -5.30 10.97 3.99
CA ALA A 69 -5.04 12.39 3.78
C ALA A 69 -3.58 12.68 3.39
N LYS A 70 -2.62 11.91 3.92
CA LYS A 70 -1.20 12.06 3.61
C LYS A 70 -0.83 11.48 2.24
N VAL A 71 -1.42 10.34 1.86
CA VAL A 71 -1.00 9.60 0.66
C VAL A 71 -1.81 9.96 -0.60
N LYS A 72 -2.99 10.53 -0.46
CA LYS A 72 -3.89 10.85 -1.59
C LYS A 72 -3.31 11.82 -2.63
N GLY A 73 -2.21 12.54 -2.31
CA GLY A 73 -1.53 13.46 -3.23
C GLY A 73 -0.56 12.79 -4.20
N TYR A 74 -0.14 11.57 -3.93
CA TYR A 74 0.90 10.88 -4.70
C TYR A 74 0.34 10.18 -5.92
N ARG A 75 1.09 10.25 -7.04
CA ARG A 75 0.71 9.64 -8.32
C ARG A 75 0.93 8.13 -8.34
N TYR A 76 1.96 7.64 -7.67
CA TYR A 76 2.31 6.24 -7.59
C TYR A 76 2.25 5.76 -6.15
N GLY A 77 1.77 4.55 -5.94
CA GLY A 77 1.76 3.90 -4.64
C GLY A 77 2.26 2.46 -4.73
N ILE A 78 3.11 2.08 -3.79
CA ILE A 78 3.60 0.71 -3.64
C ILE A 78 3.26 0.26 -2.23
N GLN A 79 2.56 -0.86 -2.13
CA GLN A 79 2.20 -1.48 -0.85
C GLN A 79 2.85 -2.85 -0.74
N PHE A 80 3.38 -3.16 0.44
CA PHE A 80 3.87 -4.48 0.82
C PHE A 80 2.91 -5.06 1.86
N PRO A 81 1.89 -5.82 1.44
CA PRO A 81 0.97 -6.44 2.38
C PRO A 81 1.69 -7.51 3.17
N SER A 82 1.41 -7.59 4.48
CA SER A 82 1.85 -8.71 5.30
C SER A 82 0.81 -9.81 5.29
N PHE A 83 1.28 -11.06 5.25
CA PHE A 83 0.45 -12.24 5.36
C PHE A 83 0.73 -12.95 6.67
N LEU A 84 -0.31 -13.59 7.20
CA LEU A 84 -0.16 -14.62 8.20
C LEU A 84 0.16 -15.93 7.46
N PRO A 85 1.32 -16.57 7.70
CA PRO A 85 1.83 -17.64 6.85
C PRO A 85 1.20 -19.01 7.13
N GLU A 86 -0.07 -19.09 7.48
CA GLU A 86 -0.55 -20.35 8.06
C GLU A 86 -0.81 -21.49 7.08
N LYS A 87 -0.98 -21.30 5.77
CA LYS A 87 -1.24 -22.49 4.88
C LYS A 87 -1.07 -22.27 3.37
N GLU A 88 -0.57 -21.17 2.85
CA GLU A 88 -0.53 -21.00 1.40
C GLU A 88 0.90 -20.80 0.89
N ILE A 89 1.27 -21.57 -0.12
CA ILE A 89 2.49 -21.31 -0.89
C ILE A 89 2.22 -20.09 -1.76
N PHE A 90 2.81 -18.96 -1.41
CA PHE A 90 2.71 -17.76 -2.21
C PHE A 90 3.75 -17.74 -3.32
N ILE A 91 3.28 -17.66 -4.55
CA ILE A 91 4.16 -17.33 -5.67
C ILE A 91 4.37 -15.80 -5.66
N PRO A 92 5.61 -15.30 -5.66
CA PRO A 92 5.87 -13.87 -5.70
C PRO A 92 5.20 -13.21 -6.91
N HIS A 93 4.43 -12.16 -6.69
CA HIS A 93 3.72 -11.47 -7.75
C HIS A 93 3.48 -10.00 -7.46
N VAL A 94 3.26 -9.21 -8.51
CA VAL A 94 2.75 -7.85 -8.44
C VAL A 94 1.25 -7.89 -8.69
N ARG A 95 0.45 -7.29 -7.83
CA ARG A 95 -0.97 -7.05 -8.10
C ARG A 95 -1.18 -5.59 -8.44
N MET A 96 -1.81 -5.34 -9.57
CA MET A 96 -2.28 -4.01 -9.96
C MET A 96 -3.77 -3.86 -9.66
N GLN A 97 -4.17 -2.68 -9.18
CA GLN A 97 -5.57 -2.36 -9.00
C GLN A 97 -6.21 -2.05 -10.37
N PRO A 98 -7.35 -2.65 -10.72
CA PRO A 98 -8.00 -2.44 -12.02
C PRO A 98 -8.70 -1.07 -12.05
N THR A 99 -8.01 -0.06 -12.54
CA THR A 99 -8.50 1.33 -12.64
C THR A 99 -8.70 1.79 -14.07
N GLY A 100 -8.33 0.94 -15.06
CA GLY A 100 -8.21 1.35 -16.47
C GLY A 100 -6.95 2.19 -16.76
N LYS A 101 -6.10 2.39 -15.75
CA LYS A 101 -4.82 3.13 -15.85
C LYS A 101 -3.62 2.24 -15.48
N GLU A 102 -3.82 0.94 -15.51
CA GLU A 102 -2.79 -0.03 -15.16
C GLU A 102 -1.60 0.07 -16.12
N SER A 103 -0.42 0.01 -15.56
CA SER A 103 0.81 -0.01 -16.35
C SER A 103 1.56 -1.32 -16.11
N ALA A 104 1.41 -2.26 -17.03
CA ALA A 104 2.17 -3.51 -17.02
C ALA A 104 3.67 -3.26 -17.15
N SER A 105 4.08 -2.25 -17.91
CA SER A 105 5.48 -1.86 -18.03
C SER A 105 6.08 -1.45 -16.69
N LEU A 106 5.37 -0.65 -15.89
CA LEU A 106 5.81 -0.29 -14.54
C LEU A 106 5.80 -1.50 -13.60
N ALA A 107 4.78 -2.36 -13.68
CA ALA A 107 4.70 -3.58 -12.87
C ALA A 107 5.89 -4.52 -13.13
N ASN A 108 6.33 -4.64 -14.38
CA ASN A 108 7.47 -5.47 -14.76
C ASN A 108 8.81 -4.98 -14.18
N LEU A 109 8.92 -3.69 -13.84
CA LEU A 109 10.14 -3.16 -13.22
C LEU A 109 10.43 -3.77 -11.83
N PHE A 110 9.42 -4.34 -11.17
CA PHE A 110 9.62 -5.02 -9.88
C PHE A 110 10.32 -6.38 -10.01
N GLY A 111 10.49 -6.91 -11.22
CA GLY A 111 11.20 -8.17 -11.49
C GLY A 111 10.56 -9.40 -10.87
N LEU A 112 9.26 -9.36 -10.54
CA LEU A 112 8.52 -10.51 -10.03
C LEU A 112 7.94 -11.35 -11.18
N PRO A 113 7.81 -12.68 -11.00
CA PRO A 113 7.47 -13.60 -12.10
C PRO A 113 6.07 -13.41 -12.65
N TYR A 114 5.15 -12.85 -11.87
CA TYR A 114 3.77 -12.65 -12.30
C TYR A 114 3.26 -11.25 -12.01
N VAL A 115 2.46 -10.75 -12.95
CA VAL A 115 1.68 -9.52 -12.79
C VAL A 115 0.20 -9.91 -12.85
N ILE A 116 -0.54 -9.62 -11.80
CA ILE A 116 -1.95 -10.00 -11.65
C ILE A 116 -2.80 -8.74 -11.69
N THR A 117 -3.77 -8.72 -12.60
CA THR A 117 -4.90 -7.80 -12.59
C THR A 117 -6.16 -8.60 -12.30
N SER A 118 -6.89 -8.26 -11.27
CA SER A 118 -8.12 -8.96 -10.93
C SER A 118 -9.31 -8.00 -11.02
N LYS A 119 -10.47 -8.53 -11.42
CA LYS A 119 -11.71 -7.78 -11.30
C LYS A 119 -11.93 -7.37 -9.84
N GLN A 120 -12.38 -6.15 -9.65
CA GLN A 120 -12.75 -5.63 -8.36
C GLN A 120 -13.83 -6.50 -7.70
N ARG A 121 -13.68 -6.74 -6.43
CA ARG A 121 -14.69 -7.41 -5.59
C ARG A 121 -15.34 -6.39 -4.66
N SER A 122 -16.60 -6.62 -4.27
CA SER A 122 -17.36 -5.69 -3.43
C SER A 122 -16.70 -5.36 -2.08
N PHE A 123 -15.91 -6.28 -1.52
CA PHE A 123 -15.19 -6.04 -0.27
C PHE A 123 -13.89 -5.24 -0.44
N ASP A 124 -13.43 -5.01 -1.67
CA ASP A 124 -12.21 -4.24 -1.93
C ASP A 124 -12.43 -2.72 -1.82
N VAL A 125 -13.68 -2.27 -1.86
CA VAL A 125 -14.03 -0.83 -1.86
C VAL A 125 -13.54 -0.05 -0.63
N LYS A 126 -13.25 -0.74 0.46
CA LYS A 126 -12.71 -0.15 1.68
C LYS A 126 -11.20 -0.34 1.86
N THR A 127 -10.51 -0.86 0.87
CA THR A 127 -9.05 -1.01 0.92
C THR A 127 -8.35 0.29 0.54
N LEU A 128 -7.12 0.47 1.04
CA LEU A 128 -6.28 1.61 0.69
C LEU A 128 -6.07 1.69 -0.83
N ASN A 129 -5.72 0.57 -1.45
CA ASN A 129 -5.44 0.52 -2.88
C ASN A 129 -6.64 0.91 -3.73
N TYR A 130 -7.84 0.43 -3.37
CA TYR A 130 -9.06 0.81 -4.07
C TYR A 130 -9.29 2.33 -4.01
N ASN A 131 -9.28 2.88 -2.81
CA ASN A 131 -9.57 4.30 -2.61
C ASN A 131 -8.51 5.23 -3.22
N LEU A 132 -7.25 4.80 -3.31
CA LEU A 132 -6.22 5.56 -4.01
C LEU A 132 -6.36 5.43 -5.53
N ALA A 133 -6.71 4.26 -6.02
CA ALA A 133 -6.84 3.98 -7.44
C ALA A 133 -8.08 4.64 -8.08
N ASP A 134 -9.16 4.79 -7.31
CA ASP A 134 -10.37 5.50 -7.74
C ASP A 134 -10.14 7.01 -8.01
N GLN A 135 -9.02 7.53 -7.56
CA GLN A 135 -8.61 8.91 -7.87
C GLN A 135 -7.86 8.94 -9.21
N ARG A 136 -8.22 9.88 -10.08
CA ARG A 136 -7.73 9.99 -11.47
C ARG A 136 -6.20 9.93 -11.57
N ASP A 137 -5.71 9.21 -12.58
CA ASP A 137 -4.32 9.15 -13.02
C ASP A 137 -3.31 8.54 -12.04
N ARG A 138 -3.70 7.52 -11.28
CA ARG A 138 -2.83 6.85 -10.31
C ARG A 138 -2.57 5.39 -10.64
N CYS A 139 -1.34 4.96 -10.44
CA CYS A 139 -0.93 3.56 -10.52
C CYS A 139 -0.59 3.05 -9.12
N ILE A 140 -1.31 2.04 -8.66
CA ILE A 140 -1.12 1.44 -7.34
C ILE A 140 -0.75 -0.04 -7.51
N PHE A 141 0.35 -0.42 -6.87
CA PHE A 141 0.89 -1.77 -6.92
C PHE A 141 0.93 -2.38 -5.51
N SER A 142 0.58 -3.65 -5.41
CA SER A 142 0.86 -4.47 -4.22
C SER A 142 1.86 -5.56 -4.58
N LEU A 143 2.95 -5.62 -3.82
CA LEU A 143 3.99 -6.61 -4.01
C LEU A 143 3.86 -7.70 -2.95
N PHE A 144 3.75 -8.92 -3.39
CA PHE A 144 3.63 -10.13 -2.59
C PHE A 144 4.90 -10.97 -2.78
N ARG A 145 5.69 -11.11 -1.71
CA ARG A 145 6.98 -11.81 -1.74
C ARG A 145 7.16 -12.68 -0.50
#